data_cd37893a92be285786915c7e9783a25c
#
_entry.id   cd37893a92be285786915c7e9783a25c
#
_cell.length_a   1.000
_cell.length_b   1.000
_cell.length_c   1.000
_cell.angle_alpha   90.00
_cell.angle_beta   90.00
_cell.angle_gamma   90.00
#
_symmetry.space_group_name_H-M   'P 1'
#
loop_
_entity.id
_entity.type
_entity.pdbx_description
1 polymer ?
#
loop_
_entity_poly.entity_id
_entity_poly.type
_entity_poly.pdbx_seq_one_letter_code
_entity_poly.pdbx_strand_id
1 'polypeptide(L)'
;VAEDRLDVIAHSTALTHAKPAWLRQRLEWFQDQKFGLLLHWGPYSLWDCCESWPLSPGDDWARNDNMECWTSRGKDLARFQRDYWALNREFHPHRLNREFHPHRYDPEAWAEAVADAGIRYVSLTAKHHDGFCMWDTHETDYKITGPESPYPVDVYKGFCEAMQRRGLGISVYFSKADWHSPAYWSPDAPVTTRQANTRGTPQWDEFVRFTHAQIRELMTGYGPVADDRLRPGGRAVAGCGLGEDRERRGH
;
A
#
# COMPACT_ATOMS: atom_id res chain seq x y z
N VAL A 1 14.35 -21.74 18.91
CA VAL A 1 13.60 -21.53 17.64
C VAL A 1 13.28 -20.04 17.41
N ALA A 2 13.33 -19.17 18.45
CA ALA A 2 13.13 -17.72 18.32
C ALA A 2 14.43 -16.94 18.10
N GLU A 3 15.58 -17.48 18.51
CA GLU A 3 16.90 -16.84 18.36
C GLU A 3 17.41 -16.83 16.92
N ASP A 4 17.10 -17.86 16.13
CA ASP A 4 17.53 -17.96 14.72
C ASP A 4 16.91 -16.91 13.77
N ARG A 5 15.81 -16.27 14.15
CA ARG A 5 15.16 -15.24 13.30
C ARG A 5 15.79 -13.86 13.41
N LEU A 6 16.42 -13.55 14.51
CA LEU A 6 17.10 -12.26 14.70
C LEU A 6 18.46 -12.23 14.00
N ASP A 7 19.14 -13.36 13.92
CA ASP A 7 20.43 -13.47 13.24
C ASP A 7 20.33 -13.30 11.70
N VAL A 8 19.22 -13.71 11.09
CA VAL A 8 18.99 -13.53 9.64
C VAL A 8 18.87 -12.05 9.27
N ILE A 9 18.35 -11.22 10.18
CA ILE A 9 18.26 -9.77 9.97
C ILE A 9 19.63 -9.09 10.19
N ALA A 10 20.42 -9.58 11.13
CA ALA A 10 21.74 -9.04 11.45
C ALA A 10 22.82 -9.32 10.40
N HIS A 11 22.67 -10.38 9.61
CA HIS A 11 23.67 -10.81 8.63
C HIS A 11 23.28 -10.57 7.16
N SER A 12 22.27 -9.72 6.90
CA SER A 12 21.97 -9.30 5.53
C SER A 12 23.17 -8.55 4.94
N THR A 13 23.89 -9.18 4.01
CA THR A 13 25.01 -8.58 3.27
C THR A 13 24.63 -7.29 2.52
N ALA A 14 23.33 -7.01 2.36
CA ALA A 14 22.81 -5.74 1.84
C ALA A 14 23.15 -4.53 2.73
N LEU A 15 23.54 -4.74 4.00
CA LEU A 15 23.94 -3.67 4.92
C LEU A 15 25.43 -3.27 4.81
N THR A 16 26.24 -4.00 4.07
CA THR A 16 27.70 -3.76 3.98
C THR A 16 28.08 -2.72 2.93
N HIS A 17 27.17 -2.34 2.03
CA HIS A 17 27.45 -1.30 1.05
C HIS A 17 27.26 0.09 1.68
N ALA A 18 28.24 0.97 1.50
CA ALA A 18 28.16 2.36 1.97
C ALA A 18 26.91 3.03 1.38
N LYS A 19 25.95 3.38 2.23
CA LYS A 19 24.72 4.05 1.78
C LYS A 19 25.06 5.41 1.18
N PRO A 20 24.47 5.79 0.05
CA PRO A 20 24.60 7.14 -0.51
C PRO A 20 24.25 8.21 0.54
N ALA A 21 24.87 9.38 0.43
CA ALA A 21 24.67 10.45 1.41
C ALA A 21 23.19 10.83 1.58
N TRP A 22 22.45 10.94 0.48
CA TRP A 22 21.02 11.24 0.51
C TRP A 22 20.21 10.19 1.28
N LEU A 23 20.57 8.90 1.17
CA LEU A 23 19.87 7.82 1.89
C LEU A 23 20.19 7.87 3.39
N ARG A 24 21.44 8.19 3.77
CA ARG A 24 21.79 8.37 5.19
C ARG A 24 20.99 9.52 5.81
N GLN A 25 20.93 10.66 5.15
CA GLN A 25 20.14 11.82 5.63
C GLN A 25 18.66 11.47 5.81
N ARG A 26 18.08 10.72 4.87
CA ARG A 26 16.70 10.25 4.97
C ARG A 26 16.45 9.31 6.14
N LEU A 27 17.39 8.39 6.37
CA LEU A 27 17.31 7.46 7.50
C LEU A 27 17.47 8.19 8.84
N GLU A 28 18.39 9.15 8.93
CA GLU A 28 18.56 10.01 10.10
C GLU A 28 17.28 10.80 10.37
N TRP A 29 16.74 11.46 9.34
CA TRP A 29 15.46 12.16 9.46
C TRP A 29 14.36 11.24 9.98
N PHE A 30 14.20 10.05 9.41
CA PHE A 30 13.18 9.08 9.83
C PHE A 30 13.38 8.64 11.29
N GLN A 31 14.61 8.36 11.68
CA GLN A 31 14.95 8.00 13.06
C GLN A 31 14.64 9.11 14.05
N ASP A 32 14.78 10.38 13.64
CA ASP A 32 14.48 11.55 14.47
C ASP A 32 12.99 11.82 14.66
N GLN A 33 12.12 11.26 13.80
CA GLN A 33 10.67 11.46 13.95
C GLN A 33 10.12 10.79 15.22
N LYS A 34 10.69 9.68 15.67
CA LYS A 34 10.38 8.93 16.90
C LYS A 34 8.94 8.42 17.00
N PHE A 35 7.93 9.18 16.58
CA PHE A 35 6.53 8.87 16.74
C PHE A 35 5.77 9.00 15.42
N GLY A 36 5.28 7.89 14.93
CA GLY A 36 4.52 7.76 13.68
C GLY A 36 3.24 6.96 13.86
N LEU A 37 2.32 7.13 12.92
CA LEU A 37 1.06 6.41 12.86
C LEU A 37 0.98 5.60 11.56
N LEU A 38 0.59 4.33 11.66
CA LEU A 38 0.21 3.49 10.53
C LEU A 38 -1.30 3.29 10.54
N LEU A 39 -1.94 3.67 9.44
CA LEU A 39 -3.37 3.49 9.21
C LEU A 39 -3.59 2.41 8.16
N HIS A 40 -4.23 1.32 8.56
CA HIS A 40 -4.75 0.33 7.65
C HIS A 40 -6.22 0.63 7.34
N TRP A 41 -6.52 0.98 6.10
CA TRP A 41 -7.87 1.29 5.66
C TRP A 41 -8.07 0.91 4.18
N GLY A 42 -9.18 0.26 3.90
CA GLY A 42 -9.52 -0.26 2.58
C GLY A 42 -10.84 -1.04 2.61
N PRO A 43 -11.21 -1.74 1.53
CA PRO A 43 -12.44 -2.53 1.45
C PRO A 43 -12.64 -3.52 2.60
N TYR A 44 -11.57 -4.09 3.12
CA TYR A 44 -11.60 -5.01 4.26
C TYR A 44 -12.20 -4.41 5.54
N SER A 45 -12.15 -3.08 5.69
CA SER A 45 -12.76 -2.39 6.83
C SER A 45 -14.30 -2.49 6.85
N LEU A 46 -14.94 -2.79 5.72
CA LEU A 46 -16.38 -3.02 5.66
C LEU A 46 -16.82 -4.32 6.33
N TRP A 47 -15.91 -5.27 6.42
CA TRP A 47 -16.18 -6.60 6.93
C TRP A 47 -15.53 -6.88 8.29
N ASP A 48 -14.98 -5.84 8.92
CA ASP A 48 -14.22 -5.95 10.18
C ASP A 48 -13.11 -7.01 10.10
N CYS A 49 -12.50 -7.12 8.90
CA CYS A 49 -11.41 -8.05 8.68
C CYS A 49 -10.09 -7.49 9.22
N CYS A 50 -9.22 -8.38 9.68
CA CYS A 50 -7.81 -8.07 9.90
C CYS A 50 -7.14 -7.87 8.53
N GLU A 51 -7.24 -6.67 7.99
CA GLU A 51 -6.89 -6.26 6.62
C GLU A 51 -7.40 -7.29 5.58
N SER A 52 -6.61 -7.56 4.55
CA SER A 52 -7.00 -8.56 3.53
C SER A 52 -6.50 -9.99 3.80
N TRP A 53 -5.93 -10.27 4.99
CA TRP A 53 -5.40 -11.58 5.34
C TRP A 53 -6.40 -12.73 5.20
N PRO A 54 -7.71 -12.55 5.50
CA PRO A 54 -8.69 -13.62 5.30
C PRO A 54 -8.81 -14.15 3.88
N LEU A 55 -8.32 -13.42 2.88
CA LEU A 55 -8.29 -13.86 1.48
C LEU A 55 -7.23 -14.92 1.21
N SER A 56 -6.19 -15.01 2.03
CA SER A 56 -5.10 -15.95 1.80
C SER A 56 -5.45 -17.34 2.30
N PRO A 57 -5.33 -18.37 1.46
CA PRO A 57 -5.58 -19.75 1.90
C PRO A 57 -4.65 -20.22 3.01
N GLY A 58 -3.43 -19.71 3.06
CA GLY A 58 -2.43 -20.07 4.07
C GLY A 58 -2.56 -19.34 5.40
N ASP A 59 -3.53 -18.42 5.52
CA ASP A 59 -3.70 -17.53 6.67
C ASP A 59 -4.99 -17.86 7.45
N ASP A 60 -5.18 -19.11 7.84
CA ASP A 60 -6.35 -19.58 8.59
C ASP A 60 -6.56 -18.81 9.90
N TRP A 61 -5.49 -18.32 10.52
CA TRP A 61 -5.53 -17.49 11.71
C TRP A 61 -6.36 -16.22 11.53
N ALA A 62 -6.45 -15.70 10.30
CA ALA A 62 -7.20 -14.49 9.97
C ALA A 62 -8.71 -14.76 9.79
N ARG A 63 -9.14 -16.02 9.84
CA ARG A 63 -10.55 -16.44 9.73
C ARG A 63 -10.95 -17.19 11.00
N ASN A 64 -11.97 -16.71 11.67
CA ASN A 64 -12.47 -17.35 12.87
C ASN A 64 -14.01 -17.31 12.93
N ASP A 65 -14.57 -18.08 13.84
CA ASP A 65 -16.02 -18.28 13.97
C ASP A 65 -16.77 -17.04 14.48
N ASN A 66 -16.08 -16.04 14.99
CA ASN A 66 -16.67 -14.77 15.41
C ASN A 66 -16.81 -13.77 14.26
N MET A 67 -16.20 -14.04 13.10
CA MET A 67 -16.31 -13.18 11.93
C MET A 67 -17.62 -13.46 11.19
N GLU A 68 -18.57 -12.55 11.26
CA GLU A 68 -19.85 -12.67 10.55
C GLU A 68 -19.64 -12.79 9.03
N CYS A 69 -18.73 -12.02 8.48
CA CYS A 69 -18.40 -12.06 7.05
C CYS A 69 -17.89 -13.43 6.59
N TRP A 70 -17.24 -14.21 7.48
CA TRP A 70 -16.77 -15.56 7.22
C TRP A 70 -17.87 -16.62 7.41
N THR A 71 -18.54 -16.56 8.55
CA THR A 71 -19.56 -17.57 8.93
C THR A 71 -20.81 -17.49 8.05
N SER A 72 -21.27 -16.28 7.69
CA SER A 72 -22.42 -16.07 6.79
C SER A 72 -22.18 -16.59 5.36
N ARG A 73 -20.91 -16.82 4.99
CA ARG A 73 -20.53 -17.44 3.71
C ARG A 73 -20.27 -18.94 3.81
N GLY A 74 -20.66 -19.54 4.92
CA GLY A 74 -20.51 -20.99 5.12
C GLY A 74 -19.07 -21.44 5.33
N LYS A 75 -18.18 -20.52 5.72
CA LYS A 75 -16.73 -20.78 5.86
C LYS A 75 -16.08 -21.29 4.56
N ASP A 76 -16.63 -20.87 3.43
CA ASP A 76 -16.15 -21.20 2.09
C ASP A 76 -15.22 -20.09 1.58
N LEU A 77 -13.93 -20.41 1.43
CA LEU A 77 -12.92 -19.44 1.02
C LEU A 77 -13.16 -18.92 -0.40
N ALA A 78 -13.55 -19.78 -1.33
CA ALA A 78 -13.78 -19.36 -2.71
C ALA A 78 -14.98 -18.40 -2.80
N ARG A 79 -16.02 -18.65 -2.02
CA ARG A 79 -17.17 -17.75 -1.90
C ARG A 79 -16.76 -16.44 -1.22
N PHE A 80 -15.96 -16.52 -0.15
CA PHE A 80 -15.45 -15.35 0.56
C PHE A 80 -14.63 -14.45 -0.38
N GLN A 81 -13.67 -15.01 -1.11
CA GLN A 81 -12.85 -14.29 -2.07
C GLN A 81 -13.68 -13.62 -3.17
N ARG A 82 -14.58 -14.38 -3.78
CA ARG A 82 -15.45 -13.85 -4.87
C ARG A 82 -16.29 -12.67 -4.36
N ASP A 83 -16.92 -12.81 -3.19
CA ASP A 83 -17.77 -11.79 -2.62
C ASP A 83 -16.95 -10.56 -2.17
N TYR A 84 -15.73 -10.78 -1.67
CA TYR A 84 -14.82 -9.70 -1.28
C TYR A 84 -14.39 -8.86 -2.49
N TRP A 85 -13.90 -9.48 -3.54
CA TRP A 85 -13.46 -8.74 -4.73
C TRP A 85 -14.63 -8.09 -5.49
N ALA A 86 -15.85 -8.49 -5.21
CA ALA A 86 -17.05 -7.82 -5.70
C ALA A 86 -17.49 -6.60 -4.85
N LEU A 87 -16.87 -6.34 -3.70
CA LEU A 87 -17.22 -5.18 -2.84
C LEU A 87 -17.11 -3.84 -3.54
N ASN A 88 -16.29 -3.77 -4.57
CA ASN A 88 -16.08 -2.56 -5.36
C ASN A 88 -16.86 -2.55 -6.69
N ARG A 89 -17.64 -3.60 -6.99
CA ARG A 89 -18.15 -3.83 -8.36
C ARG A 89 -19.60 -3.51 -8.59
N GLU A 90 -20.47 -3.38 -7.59
CA GLU A 90 -21.91 -3.30 -7.90
C GLU A 90 -22.70 -2.44 -6.93
N PHE A 91 -23.31 -1.41 -7.49
CA PHE A 91 -24.50 -0.79 -6.93
C PHE A 91 -25.69 -1.74 -7.08
N HIS A 92 -25.94 -2.58 -6.10
CA HIS A 92 -27.20 -3.30 -5.97
C HIS A 92 -28.17 -2.48 -5.12
N PRO A 93 -29.24 -1.91 -5.70
CA PRO A 93 -30.19 -1.05 -5.00
C PRO A 93 -30.89 -1.74 -3.82
N HIS A 94 -30.74 -3.04 -3.64
CA HIS A 94 -31.35 -3.83 -2.57
C HIS A 94 -30.35 -4.35 -1.51
N ARG A 95 -29.07 -4.00 -1.62
CA ARG A 95 -28.05 -4.35 -0.61
C ARG A 95 -27.45 -3.06 -0.01
N LEU A 96 -28.25 -2.40 0.80
CA LEU A 96 -27.82 -1.30 1.64
C LEU A 96 -26.57 -1.70 2.45
N ASN A 97 -25.47 -0.98 2.28
CA ASN A 97 -24.23 -1.00 3.08
C ASN A 97 -23.10 -1.99 2.69
N ARG A 98 -22.94 -2.38 1.42
CA ARG A 98 -21.87 -3.35 1.09
C ARG A 98 -20.80 -2.84 0.12
N GLU A 99 -20.81 -1.58 -0.18
CA GLU A 99 -19.87 -0.97 -1.12
C GLU A 99 -18.86 -0.12 -0.35
N PHE A 100 -17.59 -0.22 -0.73
CA PHE A 100 -16.58 0.65 -0.16
C PHE A 100 -16.81 2.07 -0.66
N HIS A 101 -17.60 2.83 0.11
CA HIS A 101 -17.99 4.20 -0.18
C HIS A 101 -17.58 5.10 0.98
N PRO A 102 -16.38 5.65 0.99
CA PRO A 102 -15.83 6.42 2.12
C PRO A 102 -16.41 7.85 2.20
N HIS A 103 -17.73 8.00 2.21
CA HIS A 103 -18.44 9.29 2.21
C HIS A 103 -18.20 10.14 3.47
N ARG A 104 -17.69 9.55 4.55
CA ARG A 104 -17.31 10.29 5.77
C ARG A 104 -15.81 10.58 5.85
N TYR A 105 -15.09 10.28 4.79
CA TYR A 105 -13.68 10.56 4.76
C TYR A 105 -13.41 12.07 4.76
N ASP A 106 -12.78 12.55 5.83
CA ASP A 106 -12.34 13.92 6.00
C ASP A 106 -10.85 13.96 6.31
N PRO A 107 -10.01 14.12 5.29
CA PRO A 107 -8.56 14.12 5.47
C PRO A 107 -8.04 15.29 6.30
N GLU A 108 -8.75 16.41 6.35
CA GLU A 108 -8.37 17.55 7.18
C GLU A 108 -8.58 17.26 8.67
N ALA A 109 -9.73 16.67 9.01
CA ALA A 109 -9.99 16.27 10.39
C ALA A 109 -9.00 15.19 10.85
N TRP A 110 -8.63 14.27 9.95
CA TRP A 110 -7.59 13.28 10.26
C TRP A 110 -6.22 13.93 10.51
N ALA A 111 -5.82 14.88 9.65
CA ALA A 111 -4.54 15.57 9.78
C ALA A 111 -4.49 16.42 11.04
N GLU A 112 -5.60 17.02 11.45
CA GLU A 112 -5.72 17.75 12.71
C GLU A 112 -5.53 16.83 13.92
N ALA A 113 -6.28 15.75 14.00
CA ALA A 113 -6.17 14.78 15.08
C ALA A 113 -4.75 14.20 15.21
N VAL A 114 -4.10 13.90 14.08
CA VAL A 114 -2.72 13.39 14.03
C VAL A 114 -1.73 14.43 14.56
N ALA A 115 -1.87 15.68 14.13
CA ALA A 115 -0.99 16.77 14.59
C ALA A 115 -1.16 17.05 16.08
N ASP A 116 -2.41 17.09 16.56
CA ASP A 116 -2.73 17.32 17.98
C ASP A 116 -2.22 16.20 18.88
N ALA A 117 -2.16 14.97 18.38
CA ALA A 117 -1.56 13.83 19.07
C ALA A 117 0.00 13.89 19.12
N GLY A 118 0.63 14.87 18.48
CA GLY A 118 2.08 15.00 18.43
C GLY A 118 2.76 13.98 17.49
N ILE A 119 2.01 13.35 16.61
CA ILE A 119 2.52 12.42 15.59
C ILE A 119 3.31 13.21 14.54
N ARG A 120 4.43 12.67 14.08
CA ARG A 120 5.36 13.37 13.19
C ARG A 120 5.29 12.90 11.74
N TYR A 121 4.89 11.66 11.51
CA TYR A 121 4.68 11.10 10.19
C TYR A 121 3.56 10.06 10.21
N VAL A 122 2.91 9.90 9.07
CA VAL A 122 1.78 8.98 8.91
C VAL A 122 1.99 8.12 7.69
N SER A 123 1.68 6.84 7.83
CA SER A 123 1.59 5.90 6.71
C SER A 123 0.14 5.48 6.52
N LEU A 124 -0.40 5.65 5.32
CA LEU A 124 -1.68 5.08 4.92
C LEU A 124 -1.46 3.92 3.97
N THR A 125 -2.26 2.88 4.11
CA THR A 125 -2.30 1.77 3.16
C THR A 125 -2.74 2.26 1.79
N ALA A 126 -1.79 2.50 0.88
CA ALA A 126 -2.10 2.79 -0.51
C ALA A 126 -2.66 1.55 -1.21
N LYS A 127 -2.07 0.38 -0.92
CA LYS A 127 -2.55 -0.93 -1.39
C LYS A 127 -2.20 -2.01 -0.36
N HIS A 128 -3.17 -2.86 0.00
CA HIS A 128 -2.91 -4.10 0.73
C HIS A 128 -2.84 -5.30 -0.24
N HIS A 129 -2.73 -6.53 0.29
CA HIS A 129 -2.59 -7.73 -0.53
C HIS A 129 -3.81 -8.05 -1.41
N ASP A 130 -4.98 -7.50 -1.11
CA ASP A 130 -6.18 -7.61 -1.96
C ASP A 130 -6.05 -6.94 -3.33
N GLY A 131 -5.00 -6.13 -3.52
CA GLY A 131 -4.73 -5.45 -4.77
C GLY A 131 -5.52 -4.16 -4.98
N PHE A 132 -6.45 -3.80 -4.06
CA PHE A 132 -7.24 -2.58 -4.19
C PHE A 132 -6.38 -1.33 -3.98
N CYS A 133 -6.40 -0.44 -4.98
CA CYS A 133 -5.60 0.77 -4.98
C CYS A 133 -6.41 1.96 -4.46
N MET A 134 -5.96 2.58 -3.36
CA MET A 134 -6.59 3.75 -2.74
C MET A 134 -6.22 5.06 -3.43
N TRP A 135 -5.51 5.00 -4.56
CA TRP A 135 -5.09 6.14 -5.40
C TRP A 135 -5.48 5.91 -6.85
N ASP A 136 -5.39 6.98 -7.64
CA ASP A 136 -5.71 6.96 -9.08
C ASP A 136 -4.56 6.39 -9.92
N THR A 137 -4.28 5.09 -9.77
CA THR A 137 -3.27 4.40 -10.56
C THR A 137 -3.70 4.26 -12.02
N HIS A 138 -2.74 4.29 -12.95
CA HIS A 138 -2.97 3.98 -14.37
C HIS A 138 -2.77 2.49 -14.70
N GLU A 139 -2.31 1.71 -13.73
CA GLU A 139 -1.90 0.33 -13.97
C GLU A 139 -3.04 -0.69 -13.83
N THR A 140 -4.17 -0.33 -13.20
CA THR A 140 -5.32 -1.21 -13.02
C THR A 140 -6.61 -0.41 -12.83
N ASP A 141 -7.74 -1.00 -13.22
CA ASP A 141 -9.08 -0.47 -12.93
C ASP A 141 -9.60 -0.87 -11.54
N TYR A 142 -8.89 -1.78 -10.84
CA TYR A 142 -9.22 -2.17 -9.47
C TYR A 142 -8.67 -1.14 -8.48
N LYS A 143 -9.34 0.00 -8.44
CA LYS A 143 -8.92 1.19 -7.68
C LYS A 143 -10.13 2.01 -7.23
N ILE A 144 -9.90 2.91 -6.26
CA ILE A 144 -10.94 3.77 -5.70
C ILE A 144 -11.57 4.70 -6.75
N THR A 145 -10.82 5.11 -7.77
CA THR A 145 -11.27 5.93 -8.89
C THR A 145 -11.69 5.11 -10.12
N GLY A 146 -11.70 3.79 -9.98
CA GLY A 146 -12.03 2.88 -11.08
C GLY A 146 -13.47 3.04 -11.59
N PRO A 147 -13.76 2.55 -12.81
CA PRO A 147 -15.06 2.73 -13.45
C PRO A 147 -16.22 2.08 -12.68
N GLU A 148 -15.92 1.07 -11.88
CA GLU A 148 -16.91 0.37 -11.06
C GLU A 148 -16.97 0.91 -9.61
N SER A 149 -16.18 1.92 -9.27
CA SER A 149 -16.15 2.49 -7.92
C SER A 149 -17.33 3.42 -7.69
N PRO A 150 -18.06 3.27 -6.57
CA PRO A 150 -19.11 4.20 -6.18
C PRO A 150 -18.55 5.53 -5.67
N TYR A 151 -17.25 5.63 -5.44
CA TYR A 151 -16.59 6.80 -4.87
C TYR A 151 -15.34 7.19 -5.70
N PRO A 152 -15.52 7.86 -6.84
CA PRO A 152 -14.45 8.13 -7.79
C PRO A 152 -13.54 9.30 -7.35
N VAL A 153 -13.10 9.29 -6.10
CA VAL A 153 -12.20 10.30 -5.51
C VAL A 153 -10.90 9.63 -5.10
N ASP A 154 -9.79 10.22 -5.50
CA ASP A 154 -8.46 9.78 -5.08
C ASP A 154 -8.26 10.07 -3.58
N VAL A 155 -8.55 9.04 -2.77
CA VAL A 155 -8.45 9.11 -1.30
C VAL A 155 -7.01 9.35 -0.86
N TYR A 156 -6.06 8.66 -1.50
CA TYR A 156 -4.64 8.78 -1.14
C TYR A 156 -4.10 10.19 -1.41
N LYS A 157 -4.57 10.84 -2.49
CA LYS A 157 -4.23 12.23 -2.80
C LYS A 157 -4.71 13.18 -1.71
N GLY A 158 -5.98 13.10 -1.36
CA GLY A 158 -6.56 13.93 -0.29
C GLY A 158 -5.83 13.76 1.03
N PHE A 159 -5.48 12.52 1.38
CA PHE A 159 -4.67 12.21 2.56
C PHE A 159 -3.30 12.89 2.50
N CYS A 160 -2.54 12.70 1.44
CA CYS A 160 -1.21 13.28 1.29
C CYS A 160 -1.23 14.81 1.39
N GLU A 161 -2.16 15.45 0.70
CA GLU A 161 -2.29 16.90 0.70
C GLU A 161 -2.64 17.47 2.09
N ALA A 162 -3.57 16.83 2.81
CA ALA A 162 -3.96 17.27 4.15
C ALA A 162 -2.80 17.15 5.16
N MET A 163 -2.11 16.01 5.15
CA MET A 163 -0.95 15.79 6.03
C MET A 163 0.18 16.77 5.74
N GLN A 164 0.48 17.01 4.45
CA GLN A 164 1.53 17.95 4.02
C GLN A 164 1.22 19.39 4.42
N ARG A 165 -0.03 19.83 4.32
CA ARG A 165 -0.43 21.17 4.77
C ARG A 165 -0.13 21.42 6.25
N ARG A 166 -0.15 20.37 7.07
CA ARG A 166 0.17 20.43 8.50
C ARG A 166 1.63 20.11 8.82
N GLY A 167 2.48 19.97 7.79
CA GLY A 167 3.90 19.68 7.97
C GLY A 167 4.20 18.27 8.48
N LEU A 168 3.25 17.33 8.34
CA LEU A 168 3.44 15.94 8.71
C LEU A 168 4.19 15.19 7.61
N GLY A 169 5.09 14.29 8.01
CA GLY A 169 5.77 13.40 7.10
C GLY A 169 4.82 12.33 6.56
N ILE A 170 5.00 11.95 5.30
CA ILE A 170 4.23 10.88 4.68
C ILE A 170 5.12 9.67 4.43
N SER A 171 4.62 8.52 4.84
CA SER A 171 5.16 7.21 4.48
C SER A 171 4.11 6.44 3.69
N VAL A 172 4.55 5.59 2.77
CA VAL A 172 3.66 4.77 1.95
C VAL A 172 3.68 3.33 2.44
N TYR A 173 2.52 2.80 2.77
CA TYR A 173 2.38 1.36 2.90
C TYR A 173 1.89 0.78 1.57
N PHE A 174 2.69 -0.12 1.02
CA PHE A 174 2.41 -0.78 -0.24
C PHE A 174 2.75 -2.26 -0.14
N SER A 175 1.75 -3.12 -0.18
CA SER A 175 1.93 -4.57 -0.23
C SER A 175 2.48 -4.99 -1.58
N LYS A 176 3.66 -5.62 -1.61
CA LYS A 176 4.26 -6.12 -2.85
C LYS A 176 3.48 -7.30 -3.42
N ALA A 177 3.04 -8.23 -2.57
CA ALA A 177 2.17 -9.31 -2.99
C ALA A 177 0.79 -8.72 -3.36
N ASP A 178 0.28 -9.10 -4.50
CA ASP A 178 -1.00 -8.65 -5.02
C ASP A 178 -1.82 -9.88 -5.42
N TRP A 179 -2.76 -10.23 -4.56
CA TRP A 179 -3.56 -11.44 -4.72
C TRP A 179 -4.71 -11.28 -5.73
N HIS A 180 -4.97 -10.07 -6.16
CA HIS A 180 -5.90 -9.80 -7.26
C HIS A 180 -5.23 -9.95 -8.62
N SER A 181 -3.93 -9.72 -8.71
CA SER A 181 -3.18 -9.76 -9.96
C SER A 181 -2.98 -11.20 -10.45
N PRO A 182 -3.46 -11.54 -11.66
CA PRO A 182 -3.20 -12.86 -12.24
C PRO A 182 -1.72 -13.08 -12.59
N ALA A 183 -0.94 -12.00 -12.70
CA ALA A 183 0.49 -12.09 -12.94
C ALA A 183 1.30 -12.44 -11.66
N TYR A 184 0.71 -12.26 -10.46
CA TYR A 184 1.34 -12.64 -9.20
C TYR A 184 1.13 -14.12 -8.86
N TRP A 185 -0.10 -14.62 -8.97
CA TRP A 185 -0.44 -15.99 -8.63
C TRP A 185 -0.19 -16.94 -9.80
N SER A 186 0.48 -18.06 -9.52
CA SER A 186 0.44 -19.18 -10.46
C SER A 186 -0.85 -19.98 -10.26
N PRO A 187 -1.64 -20.20 -11.31
CA PRO A 187 -2.86 -21.02 -11.22
C PRO A 187 -2.55 -22.48 -10.86
N ASP A 188 -1.33 -22.94 -11.13
CA ASP A 188 -0.89 -24.32 -10.90
C ASP A 188 -0.21 -24.51 -9.52
N ALA A 189 0.00 -23.43 -8.79
CA ALA A 189 0.63 -23.55 -7.48
C ALA A 189 -0.39 -23.93 -6.41
N PRO A 190 -0.01 -24.81 -5.48
CA PRO A 190 -0.83 -25.00 -4.29
C PRO A 190 -0.93 -23.67 -3.57
N VAL A 191 -2.16 -23.19 -3.39
CA VAL A 191 -2.50 -21.88 -2.80
C VAL A 191 -2.19 -21.84 -1.30
N THR A 192 -1.13 -22.50 -0.88
CA THR A 192 -0.74 -22.66 0.52
C THR A 192 0.30 -21.66 0.98
N THR A 193 0.81 -20.82 0.06
CA THR A 193 1.90 -19.90 0.41
C THR A 193 1.55 -18.48 0.03
N ARG A 194 1.90 -17.52 0.87
CA ARG A 194 1.88 -16.07 0.61
C ARG A 194 2.85 -15.66 -0.49
N GLN A 195 3.60 -16.59 -1.06
CA GLN A 195 4.69 -16.31 -1.98
C GLN A 195 4.21 -16.36 -3.42
N ALA A 196 4.73 -15.45 -4.23
CA ALA A 196 4.55 -15.46 -5.65
C ALA A 196 5.10 -16.76 -6.26
N ASN A 197 4.33 -17.36 -7.13
CA ASN A 197 4.64 -18.64 -7.73
C ASN A 197 5.02 -18.54 -9.21
N THR A 198 5.03 -17.31 -9.74
CA THR A 198 5.30 -17.04 -11.14
C THR A 198 6.76 -16.63 -11.41
N ARG A 199 7.63 -16.66 -10.40
CA ARG A 199 9.05 -16.30 -10.55
C ARG A 199 9.74 -17.08 -11.66
N GLY A 200 10.49 -16.36 -12.51
CA GLY A 200 11.18 -16.94 -13.65
C GLY A 200 10.30 -17.15 -14.87
N THR A 201 9.10 -16.65 -14.86
CA THR A 201 8.16 -16.68 -16.00
C THR A 201 7.91 -15.27 -16.55
N PRO A 202 7.39 -15.14 -17.80
CA PRO A 202 6.97 -13.85 -18.34
C PRO A 202 5.91 -13.13 -17.48
N GLN A 203 5.03 -13.88 -16.81
CA GLN A 203 4.03 -13.32 -15.90
C GLN A 203 4.71 -12.62 -14.71
N TRP A 204 5.80 -13.17 -14.21
CA TRP A 204 6.57 -12.52 -13.14
C TRP A 204 7.19 -11.20 -13.60
N ASP A 205 7.74 -11.15 -14.81
CA ASP A 205 8.31 -9.92 -15.36
C ASP A 205 7.24 -8.85 -15.56
N GLU A 206 6.04 -9.24 -16.00
CA GLU A 206 4.88 -8.36 -16.06
C GLU A 206 4.49 -7.84 -14.68
N PHE A 207 4.43 -8.71 -13.67
CA PHE A 207 4.12 -8.32 -12.29
C PHE A 207 5.17 -7.34 -11.72
N VAL A 208 6.44 -7.57 -11.99
CA VAL A 208 7.52 -6.67 -11.57
C VAL A 208 7.38 -5.30 -12.23
N ARG A 209 7.11 -5.26 -13.54
CA ARG A 209 6.86 -4.00 -14.28
C ARG A 209 5.67 -3.25 -13.68
N PHE A 210 4.55 -3.92 -13.50
CA PHE A 210 3.34 -3.41 -12.88
C PHE A 210 3.62 -2.81 -11.47
N THR A 211 4.30 -3.58 -10.63
CA THR A 211 4.65 -3.15 -9.28
C THR A 211 5.55 -1.91 -9.28
N HIS A 212 6.56 -1.89 -10.15
CA HIS A 212 7.47 -0.74 -10.28
C HIS A 212 6.75 0.51 -10.79
N ALA A 213 5.80 0.35 -11.73
CA ALA A 213 5.02 1.47 -12.24
C ALA A 213 4.15 2.07 -11.12
N GLN A 214 3.43 1.26 -10.37
CA GLN A 214 2.63 1.69 -9.22
C GLN A 214 3.48 2.39 -8.14
N ILE A 215 4.64 1.83 -7.78
CA ILE A 215 5.55 2.48 -6.82
C ILE A 215 6.03 3.83 -7.36
N ARG A 216 6.33 3.93 -8.65
CA ARG A 216 6.74 5.19 -9.27
C ARG A 216 5.64 6.25 -9.17
N GLU A 217 4.39 5.90 -9.47
CA GLU A 217 3.26 6.82 -9.30
C GLU A 217 3.19 7.37 -7.88
N LEU A 218 3.23 6.48 -6.87
CA LEU A 218 3.16 6.87 -5.46
C LEU A 218 4.34 7.75 -5.02
N MET A 219 5.55 7.49 -5.54
CA MET A 219 6.74 8.24 -5.18
C MET A 219 6.87 9.59 -5.90
N THR A 220 6.15 9.81 -7.00
CA THR A 220 6.30 11.02 -7.81
C THR A 220 5.02 11.86 -7.95
N GLY A 221 3.85 11.26 -7.74
CA GLY A 221 2.55 11.90 -7.99
C GLY A 221 1.92 12.58 -6.77
N TYR A 222 2.36 12.24 -5.56
CA TYR A 222 1.67 12.63 -4.32
C TYR A 222 2.47 13.59 -3.42
N GLY A 223 3.36 14.33 -4.04
CA GLY A 223 4.25 15.26 -3.34
C GLY A 223 5.41 14.54 -2.64
N PRO A 224 6.14 15.26 -1.79
CA PRO A 224 7.32 14.70 -1.17
C PRO A 224 6.96 13.63 -0.14
N VAL A 225 7.27 12.40 -0.45
CA VAL A 225 7.26 11.30 0.51
C VAL A 225 8.51 11.45 1.38
N ALA A 226 8.31 11.79 2.66
CA ALA A 226 9.39 12.02 3.65
C ALA A 226 10.46 13.02 3.17
N ASP A 227 10.07 14.30 2.92
CA ASP A 227 10.90 15.32 2.30
C ASP A 227 11.58 16.30 3.27
N ASP A 228 12.70 16.87 2.80
CA ASP A 228 13.49 17.95 3.43
C ASP A 228 12.72 19.26 3.68
N ARG A 229 11.51 19.43 3.13
CA ARG A 229 10.71 20.65 3.29
C ARG A 229 10.18 20.87 4.70
N LEU A 230 10.27 19.86 5.55
CA LEU A 230 9.87 19.95 6.96
C LEU A 230 10.97 20.54 7.87
N ARG A 231 12.10 20.97 7.30
CA ARG A 231 13.06 21.79 8.06
C ARG A 231 12.58 23.24 8.11
N PRO A 232 12.50 23.87 9.28
CA PRO A 232 12.29 25.31 9.34
C PRO A 232 13.41 26.02 8.54
N GLY A 233 13.05 26.58 7.38
CA GLY A 233 13.99 27.33 6.52
C GLY A 233 14.46 26.66 5.23
N GLY A 234 13.99 25.45 4.88
CA GLY A 234 14.37 24.75 3.65
C GLY A 234 13.69 25.32 2.40
N ARG A 235 14.46 25.84 1.43
CA ARG A 235 13.96 26.18 0.10
C ARG A 235 13.68 24.90 -0.70
N ALA A 236 12.56 24.87 -1.42
CA ALA A 236 12.20 23.80 -2.32
C ALA A 236 13.30 23.54 -3.35
N VAL A 237 13.90 22.36 -3.35
CA VAL A 237 14.75 21.90 -4.45
C VAL A 237 13.85 21.21 -5.46
N ALA A 238 13.64 21.86 -6.59
CA ALA A 238 12.94 21.27 -7.72
C ALA A 238 13.80 20.14 -8.32
N GLY A 239 13.15 18.99 -8.55
CA GLY A 239 13.63 17.98 -9.49
C GLY A 239 14.59 16.95 -8.92
N CYS A 240 14.06 15.77 -8.60
CA CYS A 240 14.84 14.55 -8.67
C CYS A 240 15.01 14.22 -10.18
N GLY A 241 16.06 14.78 -10.80
CA GLY A 241 16.45 14.42 -12.15
C GLY A 241 16.92 12.99 -12.19
N LEU A 242 16.18 12.14 -12.89
CA LEU A 242 16.71 10.88 -13.38
C LEU A 242 17.84 11.27 -14.35
N GLY A 243 19.10 10.99 -13.97
CA GLY A 243 20.24 11.21 -14.81
C GLY A 243 20.08 10.46 -16.13
N GLU A 244 19.88 11.20 -17.20
CA GLU A 244 20.11 10.67 -18.55
C GLU A 244 21.60 10.38 -18.66
N ASP A 245 21.96 9.11 -18.75
CA ASP A 245 23.27 8.66 -19.23
C ASP A 245 23.40 9.10 -20.70
N ARG A 246 23.98 10.27 -20.90
CA ARG A 246 24.51 10.66 -22.21
C ARG A 246 25.82 9.92 -22.42
N GLU A 247 25.76 8.86 -23.19
CA GLU A 247 26.92 8.34 -23.91
C GLU A 247 27.64 9.48 -24.62
N ARG A 248 28.81 9.85 -24.15
CA ARG A 248 29.77 10.59 -24.96
C ARG A 248 30.55 9.57 -25.78
N ARG A 249 30.09 9.35 -27.00
CA ARG A 249 30.98 8.98 -28.11
C ARG A 249 31.77 10.21 -28.51
N GLY A 250 33.05 10.07 -28.78
CA GLY A 250 33.77 11.04 -29.57
C GLY A 250 35.24 11.10 -29.34
N HIS A 251 35.95 10.52 -30.26
CA HIS A 251 37.32 10.73 -30.76
C HIS A 251 38.50 10.39 -29.84
#